data_087bba5db233ecd2c48fd21e30195531
#
_entry.id   087bba5db233ecd2c48fd21e30195531
#
_cell.length_a   1.000
_cell.length_b   1.000
_cell.length_c   1.000
_cell.angle_alpha   90.00
_cell.angle_beta   90.00
_cell.angle_gamma   90.00
#
_symmetry.space_group_name_H-M   'P 1'
#
loop_
_entity.id
_entity.type
_entity.pdbx_description
1 polymer ?
#
loop_
_entity_poly.entity_id
_entity_poly.type
_entity_poly.pdbx_seq_one_letter_code
_entity_poly.pdbx_strand_id
1 'polypeptide(L)'
;AASAGLWFLGLVGRTSETSDGRYQRGRLMGYLTANPGCHFRALMAALEMSNGQITHHLKILEDEDRIWRRADGRLVRFYPFTSNLHPGILEEDLPMPPLSPDPNSLQGKILRLLDDDGQLNLFPTQAELAHRLERSQQLVSHHLRTLQKYGLVEKKRSGVRNRYCLTREAVFLLETTEL
;
A
#
# COMPACT_ATOMS: atom_id res chain seq x y z
N ALA A 1 50.19 28.65 -36.90
CA ALA A 1 48.73 28.31 -36.79
C ALA A 1 48.49 27.52 -35.52
N ALA A 2 47.98 28.17 -34.49
CA ALA A 2 47.63 27.54 -33.20
C ALA A 2 46.14 27.31 -33.20
N SER A 3 45.74 26.06 -33.17
CA SER A 3 44.33 25.64 -32.97
C SER A 3 44.05 25.53 -31.49
N ALA A 4 43.27 26.48 -30.98
CA ALA A 4 42.73 26.43 -29.63
C ALA A 4 41.60 25.41 -29.53
N GLY A 5 41.84 24.30 -28.84
CA GLY A 5 40.83 23.33 -28.50
C GLY A 5 39.93 23.90 -27.40
N LEU A 6 38.67 24.16 -27.72
CA LEU A 6 37.63 24.49 -26.74
C LEU A 6 37.27 23.20 -25.95
N TRP A 7 37.69 23.14 -24.71
CA TRP A 7 37.18 22.20 -23.74
C TRP A 7 35.80 22.66 -23.26
N PHE A 8 34.76 22.06 -23.80
CA PHE A 8 33.42 22.18 -23.24
C PHE A 8 33.39 21.41 -21.92
N LEU A 9 33.65 22.07 -20.81
CA LEU A 9 33.32 21.60 -19.51
C LEU A 9 31.78 21.58 -19.41
N GLY A 10 31.21 20.42 -19.62
CA GLY A 10 29.80 20.18 -19.31
C GLY A 10 29.58 20.45 -17.83
N LEU A 11 29.03 21.62 -17.53
CA LEU A 11 28.54 21.98 -16.23
C LEU A 11 27.30 21.07 -15.99
N VAL A 12 27.51 19.89 -15.39
CA VAL A 12 26.44 19.11 -14.82
C VAL A 12 25.85 19.97 -13.70
N GLY A 13 24.76 20.64 -14.02
CA GLY A 13 24.03 21.44 -13.07
C GLY A 13 23.60 20.52 -11.91
N ARG A 14 24.33 20.57 -10.81
CA ARG A 14 23.82 20.18 -9.53
C ARG A 14 22.64 21.11 -9.29
N THR A 15 21.43 20.59 -9.58
CA THR A 15 20.21 21.24 -9.13
C THR A 15 20.35 21.30 -7.61
N SER A 16 20.46 22.52 -7.07
CA SER A 16 20.49 22.74 -5.64
C SER A 16 19.22 22.12 -5.07
N GLU A 17 19.37 21.04 -4.30
CA GLU A 17 18.24 20.43 -3.60
C GLU A 17 17.58 21.51 -2.74
N THR A 18 16.34 21.80 -3.05
CA THR A 18 15.55 22.69 -2.21
C THR A 18 15.34 22.05 -0.84
N SER A 19 15.35 22.86 0.21
CA SER A 19 15.08 22.40 1.58
C SER A 19 13.75 21.64 1.66
N ASP A 20 12.77 22.03 0.86
CA ASP A 20 11.47 21.36 0.73
C ASP A 20 11.62 19.93 0.14
N GLY A 21 12.42 19.74 -0.90
CA GLY A 21 12.64 18.41 -1.46
C GLY A 21 13.25 17.42 -0.47
N ARG A 22 14.21 17.86 0.34
CA ARG A 22 14.79 17.04 1.43
C ARG A 22 13.77 16.71 2.51
N TYR A 23 12.96 17.68 2.90
CA TYR A 23 11.90 17.47 3.87
C TYR A 23 10.88 16.44 3.37
N GLN A 24 10.41 16.54 2.13
CA GLN A 24 9.44 15.61 1.56
C GLN A 24 10.00 14.18 1.45
N ARG A 25 11.28 14.03 1.06
CA ARG A 25 11.94 12.71 1.06
C ARG A 25 12.10 12.15 2.48
N GLY A 26 12.36 13.02 3.47
CA GLY A 26 12.40 12.63 4.88
C GLY A 26 11.05 12.08 5.37
N ARG A 27 9.94 12.75 5.03
CA ARG A 27 8.58 12.27 5.33
C ARG A 27 8.31 10.92 4.69
N LEU A 28 8.65 10.77 3.41
CA LEU A 28 8.45 9.54 2.65
C LEU A 28 9.26 8.38 3.22
N MET A 29 10.54 8.61 3.55
CA MET A 29 11.38 7.61 4.21
C MET A 29 10.87 7.22 5.59
N GLY A 30 10.46 8.19 6.40
CA GLY A 30 9.89 7.93 7.72
C GLY A 30 8.63 7.06 7.62
N TYR A 31 7.74 7.38 6.69
CA TYR A 31 6.54 6.59 6.48
C TYR A 31 6.84 5.18 5.98
N LEU A 32 7.73 5.01 5.00
CA LEU A 32 8.14 3.70 4.49
C LEU A 32 8.86 2.84 5.54
N THR A 33 9.64 3.46 6.42
CA THR A 33 10.30 2.75 7.51
C THR A 33 9.29 2.20 8.51
N ALA A 34 8.25 2.96 8.82
CA ALA A 34 7.17 2.54 9.70
C ALA A 34 6.19 1.55 9.00
N ASN A 35 6.04 1.64 7.68
CA ASN A 35 5.08 0.87 6.89
C ASN A 35 5.74 0.28 5.63
N PRO A 36 6.72 -0.62 5.77
CA PRO A 36 7.42 -1.21 4.63
C PRO A 36 6.45 -2.03 3.78
N GLY A 37 6.59 -1.97 2.47
CA GLY A 37 5.70 -2.65 1.52
C GLY A 37 4.46 -1.84 1.12
N CYS A 38 4.37 -0.57 1.49
CA CYS A 38 3.31 0.31 1.00
C CYS A 38 3.33 0.41 -0.53
N HIS A 39 2.17 0.44 -1.14
CA HIS A 39 2.02 0.70 -2.56
C HIS A 39 1.86 2.21 -2.83
N PHE A 40 2.07 2.60 -4.09
CA PHE A 40 2.08 4.00 -4.53
C PHE A 40 0.88 4.83 -4.08
N ARG A 41 -0.35 4.30 -4.22
CA ARG A 41 -1.56 5.03 -3.82
C ARG A 41 -1.66 5.23 -2.31
N ALA A 42 -1.20 4.25 -1.52
CA ALA A 42 -1.17 4.39 -0.06
C ALA A 42 -0.20 5.50 0.35
N LEU A 43 0.97 5.60 -0.30
CA LEU A 43 1.92 6.67 -0.06
C LEU A 43 1.34 8.04 -0.41
N MET A 44 0.67 8.16 -1.57
CA MET A 44 -0.02 9.42 -1.95
C MET A 44 -1.03 9.87 -0.91
N ALA A 45 -1.89 8.96 -0.48
CA ALA A 45 -2.94 9.25 0.49
C ALA A 45 -2.37 9.63 1.86
N ALA A 46 -1.41 8.85 2.37
CA ALA A 46 -0.83 9.06 3.69
C ALA A 46 0.02 10.34 3.80
N LEU A 47 0.69 10.72 2.72
CA LEU A 47 1.59 11.87 2.70
C LEU A 47 0.95 13.13 2.11
N GLU A 48 -0.27 13.02 1.57
CA GLU A 48 -0.98 14.10 0.89
C GLU A 48 -0.16 14.74 -0.25
N MET A 49 0.58 13.89 -0.96
CA MET A 49 1.42 14.30 -2.09
C MET A 49 0.73 13.98 -3.42
N SER A 50 0.93 14.85 -4.40
CA SER A 50 0.49 14.58 -5.76
C SER A 50 1.26 13.43 -6.41
N ASN A 51 0.70 12.85 -7.48
CA ASN A 51 1.34 11.79 -8.26
C ASN A 51 2.76 12.20 -8.72
N GLY A 52 2.90 13.41 -9.27
CA GLY A 52 4.20 13.91 -9.73
C GLY A 52 5.23 14.03 -8.62
N GLN A 53 4.83 14.54 -7.45
CA GLN A 53 5.72 14.67 -6.29
C GLN A 53 6.20 13.32 -5.79
N ILE A 54 5.28 12.36 -5.56
CA ILE A 54 5.64 11.00 -5.12
C ILE A 54 6.56 10.33 -6.12
N THR A 55 6.22 10.36 -7.42
CA THR A 55 7.03 9.75 -8.47
C THR A 55 8.45 10.32 -8.48
N HIS A 56 8.58 11.65 -8.39
CA HIS A 56 9.87 12.34 -8.37
C HIS A 56 10.71 11.92 -7.14
N HIS A 57 10.12 11.96 -5.95
CA HIS A 57 10.84 11.64 -4.72
C HIS A 57 11.19 10.15 -4.60
N LEU A 58 10.30 9.25 -5.02
CA LEU A 58 10.59 7.81 -5.07
C LEU A 58 11.77 7.51 -5.99
N LYS A 59 11.78 8.14 -7.18
CA LYS A 59 12.89 7.96 -8.13
C LYS A 59 14.23 8.39 -7.53
N ILE A 60 14.29 9.54 -6.87
CA ILE A 60 15.53 10.00 -6.22
C ILE A 60 15.97 9.00 -5.14
N LEU A 61 15.05 8.52 -4.31
CA LEU A 61 15.37 7.58 -3.24
C LEU A 61 15.80 6.20 -3.78
N GLU A 62 15.27 5.77 -4.93
CA GLU A 62 15.73 4.56 -5.62
C GLU A 62 17.14 4.77 -6.21
N ASP A 63 17.38 5.91 -6.87
CA ASP A 63 18.68 6.26 -7.46
C ASP A 63 19.78 6.42 -6.38
N GLU A 64 19.40 6.73 -5.14
CA GLU A 64 20.28 6.81 -3.96
C GLU A 64 20.40 5.47 -3.19
N ASP A 65 19.86 4.38 -3.70
CA ASP A 65 19.80 3.06 -3.05
C ASP A 65 19.22 3.08 -1.61
N ARG A 66 18.29 4.00 -1.34
CA ARG A 66 17.65 4.14 -0.04
C ARG A 66 16.36 3.35 0.06
N ILE A 67 15.73 3.10 -1.07
CA ILE A 67 14.53 2.27 -1.20
C ILE A 67 14.68 1.33 -2.39
N TRP A 68 13.86 0.30 -2.41
CA TRP A 68 13.72 -0.59 -3.55
C TRP A 68 12.25 -0.92 -3.75
N ARG A 69 11.90 -1.40 -4.92
CA ARG A 69 10.52 -1.73 -5.27
C ARG A 69 10.37 -3.16 -5.75
N ARG A 70 9.19 -3.71 -5.55
CA ARG A 70 8.81 -5.03 -6.01
C ARG A 70 7.41 -5.00 -6.64
N ALA A 71 7.24 -5.72 -7.74
CA ALA A 71 5.92 -5.95 -8.32
C ALA A 71 5.13 -6.96 -7.47
N ASP A 72 3.88 -6.63 -7.16
CA ASP A 72 2.92 -7.51 -6.48
C ASP A 72 1.62 -7.49 -7.30
N GLY A 73 1.50 -8.38 -8.26
CA GLY A 73 0.43 -8.38 -9.24
C GLY A 73 0.39 -7.08 -10.05
N ARG A 74 -0.71 -6.31 -9.90
CA ARG A 74 -0.87 -4.99 -10.55
C ARG A 74 -0.32 -3.82 -9.72
N LEU A 75 0.16 -4.09 -8.52
CA LEU A 75 0.70 -3.09 -7.62
C LEU A 75 2.22 -3.13 -7.63
N VAL A 76 2.81 -2.00 -7.31
CA VAL A 76 4.23 -1.88 -7.00
C VAL A 76 4.35 -1.49 -5.54
N ARG A 77 5.09 -2.26 -4.77
CA ARG A 77 5.38 -2.03 -3.36
C ARG A 77 6.77 -1.48 -3.19
N PHE A 78 6.91 -0.59 -2.21
CA PHE A 78 8.16 0.09 -1.89
C PHE A 78 8.65 -0.31 -0.50
N TYR A 79 9.94 -0.52 -0.40
CA TYR A 79 10.61 -0.94 0.84
C TYR A 79 11.83 -0.06 1.10
N PRO A 80 12.12 0.30 2.35
CA PRO A 80 13.40 0.90 2.67
C PRO A 80 14.51 -0.13 2.45
N PHE A 81 15.65 0.31 1.93
CA PHE A 81 16.82 -0.56 1.77
C PHE A 81 17.56 -0.63 3.11
N THR A 82 17.54 -1.78 3.76
CA THR A 82 18.23 -2.04 5.03
C THR A 82 18.87 -3.41 5.01
N SER A 83 19.70 -3.74 6.01
CA SER A 83 20.29 -5.08 6.15
C SER A 83 19.23 -6.19 6.24
N ASN A 84 18.05 -5.87 6.79
CA ASN A 84 16.94 -6.80 6.99
C ASN A 84 15.86 -6.69 5.91
N LEU A 85 15.93 -5.70 5.03
CA LEU A 85 14.99 -5.47 3.94
C LEU A 85 15.75 -5.12 2.65
N HIS A 86 16.00 -6.11 1.82
CA HIS A 86 16.74 -5.97 0.56
C HIS A 86 16.11 -6.86 -0.51
N PRO A 87 16.38 -6.65 -1.80
CA PRO A 87 15.75 -7.38 -2.91
C PRO A 87 15.94 -8.91 -2.89
N GLY A 88 16.88 -9.43 -2.12
CA GLY A 88 17.15 -10.88 -2.01
C GLY A 88 16.30 -11.62 -0.98
N ILE A 89 15.40 -10.93 -0.27
CA ILE A 89 14.50 -11.58 0.71
C ILE A 89 13.39 -12.33 -0.02
N LEU A 90 13.00 -13.48 0.54
CA LEU A 90 11.87 -14.26 0.02
C LEU A 90 10.57 -13.44 0.15
N GLU A 91 9.65 -13.65 -0.80
CA GLU A 91 8.40 -12.90 -0.84
C GLU A 91 7.54 -13.11 0.40
N GLU A 92 7.56 -14.31 0.95
CA GLU A 92 6.81 -14.70 2.15
C GLU A 92 7.30 -14.01 3.43
N ASP A 93 8.58 -13.59 3.45
CA ASP A 93 9.20 -12.91 4.58
C ASP A 93 9.11 -11.38 4.49
N LEU A 94 8.60 -10.87 3.37
CA LEU A 94 8.48 -9.42 3.20
C LEU A 94 7.30 -8.87 4.01
N PRO A 95 7.54 -7.83 4.83
CA PRO A 95 6.46 -7.19 5.56
C PRO A 95 5.45 -6.57 4.59
N MET A 96 4.18 -6.77 4.87
CA MET A 96 3.09 -6.06 4.22
C MET A 96 2.44 -5.16 5.25
N PRO A 97 2.26 -3.86 4.97
CA PRO A 97 1.55 -2.99 5.88
C PRO A 97 0.12 -3.50 6.03
N PRO A 98 -0.43 -3.41 7.24
CA PRO A 98 -1.86 -3.60 7.39
C PRO A 98 -2.56 -2.68 6.41
N LEU A 99 -3.53 -3.21 5.67
CA LEU A 99 -4.43 -2.35 4.92
C LEU A 99 -5.12 -1.47 5.94
N SER A 100 -4.81 -0.17 5.90
CA SER A 100 -5.76 0.82 6.38
C SER A 100 -6.72 1.07 5.21
N PRO A 101 -7.84 0.39 5.14
CA PRO A 101 -8.76 0.60 4.04
C PRO A 101 -9.37 1.97 4.23
N ASP A 102 -9.24 2.82 3.21
CA ASP A 102 -10.06 4.01 3.13
C ASP A 102 -11.52 3.60 3.40
N PRO A 103 -12.16 4.15 4.45
CA PRO A 103 -13.54 3.81 4.81
C PRO A 103 -14.53 3.94 3.65
N ASN A 104 -14.24 4.82 2.69
CA ASN A 104 -15.05 5.05 1.50
C ASN A 104 -14.73 4.09 0.35
N SER A 105 -13.61 3.38 0.41
CA SER A 105 -13.28 2.36 -0.58
C SER A 105 -14.23 1.16 -0.47
N LEU A 106 -14.30 0.37 -1.55
CA LEU A 106 -15.10 -0.85 -1.52
C LEU A 106 -14.59 -1.84 -0.46
N GLN A 107 -13.28 -1.89 -0.23
CA GLN A 107 -12.69 -2.71 0.84
C GLN A 107 -13.13 -2.22 2.22
N GLY A 108 -13.08 -0.90 2.46
CA GLY A 108 -13.57 -0.32 3.71
C GLY A 108 -15.05 -0.60 3.96
N LYS A 109 -15.88 -0.48 2.92
CA LYS A 109 -17.31 -0.81 3.00
C LYS A 109 -17.55 -2.30 3.29
N ILE A 110 -16.77 -3.20 2.69
CA ILE A 110 -16.84 -4.63 3.00
C ILE A 110 -16.49 -4.89 4.46
N LEU A 111 -15.41 -4.29 4.96
CA LEU A 111 -15.00 -4.48 6.36
C LEU A 111 -16.04 -3.97 7.35
N ARG A 112 -16.64 -2.80 7.10
CA ARG A 112 -17.74 -2.28 7.94
C ARG A 112 -18.95 -3.19 7.94
N LEU A 113 -19.40 -3.67 6.78
CA LEU A 113 -20.52 -4.61 6.72
C LEU A 113 -20.25 -5.92 7.48
N LEU A 114 -19.00 -6.42 7.40
CA LEU A 114 -18.59 -7.62 8.13
C LEU A 114 -18.48 -7.37 9.64
N ASP A 115 -18.12 -6.15 10.05
CA ASP A 115 -18.11 -5.75 11.45
C ASP A 115 -19.53 -5.67 12.03
N ASP A 116 -20.41 -4.93 11.38
CA ASP A 116 -21.83 -4.80 11.76
C ASP A 116 -22.50 -6.18 11.86
N ASP A 117 -22.28 -7.03 10.87
CA ASP A 117 -22.82 -8.39 10.84
C ASP A 117 -22.20 -9.26 11.96
N GLY A 118 -20.89 -9.10 12.20
CA GLY A 118 -20.16 -9.82 13.25
C GLY A 118 -20.69 -9.54 14.65
N GLN A 119 -21.05 -8.30 14.94
CA GLN A 119 -21.69 -7.88 16.21
C GLN A 119 -23.03 -8.58 16.43
N LEU A 120 -23.73 -8.94 15.35
CA LEU A 120 -24.99 -9.67 15.37
C LEU A 120 -24.82 -11.18 15.20
N ASN A 121 -23.58 -11.70 15.20
CA ASN A 121 -23.24 -13.09 14.86
C ASN A 121 -23.75 -13.54 13.48
N LEU A 122 -23.87 -12.63 12.56
CA LEU A 122 -24.23 -12.89 11.17
C LEU A 122 -22.95 -13.01 10.32
N PHE A 123 -22.96 -13.97 9.42
CA PHE A 123 -21.82 -14.22 8.53
C PHE A 123 -22.33 -14.27 7.08
N PRO A 124 -22.22 -13.17 6.35
CA PRO A 124 -22.76 -13.08 4.99
C PRO A 124 -21.97 -13.93 4.00
N THR A 125 -22.64 -14.36 2.96
CA THR A 125 -22.04 -14.95 1.77
C THR A 125 -21.53 -13.87 0.82
N GLN A 126 -20.69 -14.23 -0.15
CA GLN A 126 -20.24 -13.32 -1.19
C GLN A 126 -21.42 -12.70 -1.98
N ALA A 127 -22.47 -13.48 -2.24
CA ALA A 127 -23.66 -13.00 -2.97
C ALA A 127 -24.43 -11.95 -2.17
N GLU A 128 -24.61 -12.19 -0.86
CA GLU A 128 -25.26 -11.24 0.05
C GLU A 128 -24.47 -9.93 0.15
N LEU A 129 -23.14 -10.00 0.26
CA LEU A 129 -22.28 -8.81 0.26
C LEU A 129 -22.38 -8.05 -1.08
N ALA A 130 -22.35 -8.77 -2.19
CA ALA A 130 -22.46 -8.15 -3.52
C ALA A 130 -23.79 -7.43 -3.71
N HIS A 131 -24.88 -8.04 -3.26
CA HIS A 131 -26.21 -7.44 -3.30
C HIS A 131 -26.30 -6.16 -2.44
N ARG A 132 -25.85 -6.23 -1.18
CA ARG A 132 -25.88 -5.08 -0.25
C ARG A 132 -25.00 -3.92 -0.70
N LEU A 133 -23.89 -4.22 -1.40
CA LEU A 133 -22.95 -3.22 -1.92
C LEU A 133 -23.32 -2.70 -3.31
N GLU A 134 -24.36 -3.26 -3.92
CA GLU A 134 -24.76 -2.96 -5.32
C GLU A 134 -23.58 -3.13 -6.30
N ARG A 135 -22.83 -4.21 -6.16
CA ARG A 135 -21.66 -4.53 -6.96
C ARG A 135 -21.72 -5.96 -7.51
N SER A 136 -20.95 -6.21 -8.57
CA SER A 136 -20.86 -7.56 -9.13
C SER A 136 -20.18 -8.53 -8.14
N GLN A 137 -20.62 -9.80 -8.14
CA GLN A 137 -20.01 -10.84 -7.32
C GLN A 137 -18.52 -11.04 -7.63
N GLN A 138 -18.12 -10.86 -8.90
CA GLN A 138 -16.73 -10.97 -9.32
C GLN A 138 -15.86 -9.90 -8.66
N LEU A 139 -16.33 -8.65 -8.62
CA LEU A 139 -15.62 -7.55 -7.99
C LEU A 139 -15.50 -7.76 -6.48
N VAL A 140 -16.58 -8.14 -5.82
CA VAL A 140 -16.58 -8.45 -4.38
C VAL A 140 -15.67 -9.64 -4.08
N SER A 141 -15.67 -10.69 -4.92
CA SER A 141 -14.76 -11.83 -4.79
C SER A 141 -13.29 -11.41 -4.86
N HIS A 142 -12.96 -10.52 -5.79
CA HIS A 142 -11.62 -9.99 -5.91
C HIS A 142 -11.16 -9.28 -4.62
N HIS A 143 -11.99 -8.39 -4.10
CA HIS A 143 -11.67 -7.66 -2.86
C HIS A 143 -11.65 -8.57 -1.63
N LEU A 144 -12.54 -9.54 -1.51
CA LEU A 144 -12.50 -10.53 -0.43
C LEU A 144 -11.21 -11.36 -0.43
N ARG A 145 -10.73 -11.80 -1.61
CA ARG A 145 -9.44 -12.49 -1.72
C ARG A 145 -8.27 -11.59 -1.30
N THR A 146 -8.31 -10.33 -1.67
CA THR A 146 -7.30 -9.35 -1.27
C THR A 146 -7.31 -9.18 0.25
N LEU A 147 -8.48 -8.98 0.86
CA LEU A 147 -8.64 -8.85 2.31
C LEU A 147 -8.22 -10.12 3.07
N GLN A 148 -8.49 -11.31 2.51
CA GLN A 148 -8.00 -12.58 3.05
C GLN A 148 -6.47 -12.69 2.98
N LYS A 149 -5.87 -12.30 1.85
CA LYS A 149 -4.40 -12.28 1.70
C LYS A 149 -3.73 -11.41 2.77
N TYR A 150 -4.38 -10.32 3.17
CA TYR A 150 -3.88 -9.42 4.21
C TYR A 150 -4.29 -9.84 5.64
N GLY A 151 -4.94 -10.98 5.79
CA GLY A 151 -5.35 -11.47 7.11
C GLY A 151 -6.43 -10.65 7.80
N LEU A 152 -7.22 -9.87 7.05
CA LEU A 152 -8.31 -9.05 7.60
C LEU A 152 -9.67 -9.76 7.57
N VAL A 153 -9.86 -10.66 6.63
CA VAL A 153 -11.09 -11.42 6.45
C VAL A 153 -10.78 -12.90 6.43
N GLU A 154 -11.57 -13.68 7.14
CA GLU A 154 -11.54 -15.12 7.07
C GLU A 154 -12.80 -15.70 6.45
N LYS A 155 -12.64 -16.86 5.84
CA LYS A 155 -13.71 -17.60 5.21
C LYS A 155 -14.03 -18.84 6.06
N LYS A 156 -15.26 -18.94 6.53
CA LYS A 156 -15.78 -20.11 7.24
C LYS A 156 -16.72 -20.90 6.33
N ARG A 157 -16.58 -22.21 6.30
CA ARG A 157 -17.50 -23.07 5.57
C ARG A 157 -18.71 -23.38 6.45
N SER A 158 -19.90 -23.04 5.96
CA SER A 158 -21.16 -23.37 6.61
C SER A 158 -22.02 -24.16 5.63
N GLY A 159 -22.03 -25.48 5.79
CA GLY A 159 -22.67 -26.39 4.84
C GLY A 159 -22.01 -26.32 3.45
N VAL A 160 -22.81 -26.02 2.43
CA VAL A 160 -22.36 -25.88 1.03
C VAL A 160 -21.84 -24.48 0.69
N ARG A 161 -22.03 -23.50 1.58
CA ARG A 161 -21.74 -22.09 1.30
C ARG A 161 -20.53 -21.60 2.11
N ASN A 162 -19.75 -20.72 1.49
CA ASN A 162 -18.70 -19.97 2.16
C ASN A 162 -19.30 -18.70 2.77
N ARG A 163 -19.00 -18.46 4.03
CA ARG A 163 -19.38 -17.27 4.78
C ARG A 163 -18.13 -16.52 5.18
N TYR A 164 -18.25 -15.22 5.33
CA TYR A 164 -17.10 -14.33 5.58
C TYR A 164 -17.28 -13.62 6.92
N CYS A 165 -16.18 -13.43 7.63
CA CYS A 165 -16.13 -12.68 8.88
C CYS A 165 -14.77 -11.96 9.00
N LEU A 166 -14.70 -10.97 9.89
CA LEU A 166 -13.46 -10.32 10.24
C LEU A 166 -12.55 -11.25 11.05
N THR A 167 -11.25 -11.07 10.88
CA THR A 167 -10.25 -11.60 11.81
C THR A 167 -10.17 -10.71 13.06
N ARG A 168 -9.51 -11.20 14.11
CA ARG A 168 -9.29 -10.40 15.33
C ARG A 168 -8.45 -9.16 15.05
N GLU A 169 -7.46 -9.29 14.17
CA GLU A 169 -6.60 -8.19 13.72
C GLU A 169 -7.41 -7.11 13.01
N ALA A 170 -8.38 -7.49 12.18
CA ALA A 170 -9.23 -6.53 11.48
C ALA A 170 -10.16 -5.78 12.45
N VAL A 171 -10.75 -6.47 13.43
CA VAL A 171 -11.58 -5.84 14.47
C VAL A 171 -10.76 -4.80 15.23
N PHE A 172 -9.56 -5.18 15.69
CA PHE A 172 -8.67 -4.26 16.39
C PHE A 172 -8.29 -3.03 15.55
N LEU A 173 -8.01 -3.21 14.26
CA LEU A 173 -7.70 -2.10 13.36
C LEU A 173 -8.88 -1.15 13.15
N LEU A 174 -10.11 -1.67 13.08
CA LEU A 174 -11.30 -0.83 12.93
C LEU A 174 -11.57 -0.01 14.21
N GLU A 175 -11.45 -0.63 15.37
CA GLU A 175 -11.60 0.05 16.67
C GLU A 175 -10.57 1.17 16.88
N THR A 176 -9.33 0.98 16.40
CA THR A 176 -8.26 1.98 16.52
C THR A 176 -8.34 3.10 15.48
N THR A 177 -9.10 2.93 14.42
CA THR A 177 -9.24 3.93 13.33
C THR A 177 -10.42 4.88 13.58
N GLU A 178 -11.32 4.57 14.52
CA GLU A 178 -12.43 5.45 14.93
C GLU A 178 -12.05 6.47 16.03
N LEU A 179 -10.78 6.52 16.41
CA LEU A 179 -10.18 7.53 17.28
C LEU A 179 -9.46 8.59 16.41
#